data_9d2b33e90eaa328748b7145b9ee1f839
#
_entry.id   9d2b33e90eaa328748b7145b9ee1f839
#
_cell.length_a   1.000
_cell.length_b   1.000
_cell.length_c   1.000
_cell.angle_alpha   90.00
_cell.angle_beta   90.00
_cell.angle_gamma   90.00
#
_symmetry.space_group_name_H-M   'P 1'
#
loop_
_entity.id
_entity.type
_entity.pdbx_description
1 polymer ?
#
loop_
_entity_poly.entity_id
_entity_poly.type
_entity_poly.pdbx_seq_one_letter_code
_entity_poly.pdbx_strand_id
1 'polypeptide(L)'
;KKENNLKSQLHYIDQLLKADSILTDTNKYLMGKIHKEYDTKEILLEKEKIQQQLVREKYYDVILISVVVVLFSAVIYGTYNHFETKKRNKIKFDLLLKKNEQSSLQKQATDKFEITDISQETVQQIIKHLEKFERDKKFLHKEATLTTLTVRFNTNSKYLSKVIYHRSGKRFADYINDLKIDYLVELLQNSSMHRNYSIGSLAEEAGFTSTPRFTNAFHSKTGISVSYFLKELKKENS
;
A
#
# COMPACT_ATOMS: atom_id res chain seq x y z
N LYS A 1 91.95 73.62 18.58
CA LYS A 1 91.67 72.49 17.71
C LYS A 1 90.91 71.33 18.41
N LYS A 2 91.16 71.03 19.69
CA LYS A 2 90.45 69.94 20.44
C LYS A 2 88.95 70.24 20.72
N GLU A 3 88.58 71.46 20.99
CA GLU A 3 87.25 71.89 21.37
C GLU A 3 86.23 71.83 20.18
N ASN A 4 86.73 72.10 18.97
CA ASN A 4 85.92 72.03 17.77
C ASN A 4 85.62 70.59 17.38
N ASN A 5 86.45 69.65 17.74
CA ASN A 5 86.24 68.23 17.49
C ASN A 5 85.19 67.61 18.45
N LEU A 6 85.13 68.12 19.69
CA LEU A 6 84.17 67.69 20.68
C LEU A 6 82.73 68.16 20.34
N LYS A 7 82.60 69.38 19.88
CA LYS A 7 81.29 69.95 19.43
C LYS A 7 80.74 69.22 18.19
N SER A 8 81.61 68.87 17.27
CA SER A 8 81.23 68.08 16.10
C SER A 8 80.82 66.65 16.50
N GLN A 9 81.51 66.01 17.43
CA GLN A 9 81.12 64.70 17.94
C GLN A 9 79.74 64.73 18.67
N LEU A 10 79.59 65.78 19.50
CA LEU A 10 78.27 65.95 20.19
C LEU A 10 77.11 66.13 19.20
N HIS A 11 77.35 66.93 18.16
CA HIS A 11 76.34 67.13 17.10
C HIS A 11 75.98 65.85 16.35
N TYR A 12 76.96 64.99 16.06
CA TYR A 12 76.76 63.68 15.44
C TYR A 12 75.99 62.71 16.36
N ILE A 13 76.29 62.71 17.65
CA ILE A 13 75.63 61.91 18.65
C ILE A 13 74.14 62.36 18.76
N ASP A 14 73.90 63.66 18.79
CA ASP A 14 72.55 64.19 18.88
C ASP A 14 71.70 63.86 17.61
N GLN A 15 72.34 63.92 16.44
CA GLN A 15 71.69 63.50 15.20
C GLN A 15 71.44 61.99 15.19
N LEU A 16 72.36 61.17 15.68
CA LEU A 16 72.14 59.74 15.81
C LEU A 16 70.99 59.38 16.76
N LEU A 17 70.94 59.99 17.92
CA LEU A 17 69.91 59.82 18.90
C LEU A 17 68.51 60.24 18.34
N LYS A 18 68.52 61.35 17.59
CA LYS A 18 67.27 61.82 16.95
C LYS A 18 66.83 60.89 15.84
N ALA A 19 67.76 60.34 15.03
CA ALA A 19 67.43 59.37 14.02
C ALA A 19 66.96 58.04 14.64
N ASP A 20 67.60 57.57 15.73
CA ASP A 20 67.16 56.35 16.43
C ASP A 20 65.79 56.49 17.07
N SER A 21 65.49 57.65 17.67
CA SER A 21 64.12 57.96 18.19
C SER A 21 63.08 57.91 17.11
N ILE A 22 63.35 58.53 15.96
CA ILE A 22 62.38 58.53 14.82
C ILE A 22 62.18 57.09 14.28
N LEU A 23 63.29 56.30 14.19
CA LEU A 23 63.26 54.94 13.71
C LEU A 23 62.49 54.03 14.68
N THR A 24 62.70 54.21 15.97
CA THR A 24 62.02 53.46 17.03
C THR A 24 60.51 53.76 17.04
N ASP A 25 60.09 55.02 16.95
CA ASP A 25 58.66 55.43 16.87
C ASP A 25 58.02 54.95 15.59
N THR A 26 58.72 55.02 14.46
CA THR A 26 58.22 54.51 13.17
C THR A 26 58.06 53.00 13.18
N ASN A 27 59.00 52.25 13.72
CA ASN A 27 58.91 50.79 13.87
C ASN A 27 57.77 50.42 14.80
N LYS A 28 57.59 51.08 15.92
CA LYS A 28 56.51 50.84 16.85
C LYS A 28 55.12 51.08 16.19
N TYR A 29 55.00 52.14 15.41
CA TYR A 29 53.80 52.45 14.65
C TYR A 29 53.52 51.41 13.57
N LEU A 30 54.54 51.03 12.77
CA LEU A 30 54.40 50.03 11.72
C LEU A 30 54.05 48.62 12.29
N MET A 31 54.72 48.22 13.35
CA MET A 31 54.45 46.93 14.03
C MET A 31 53.04 46.91 14.61
N GLY A 32 52.58 48.02 15.23
CA GLY A 32 51.24 48.14 15.74
C GLY A 32 50.14 48.06 14.63
N LYS A 33 50.44 48.72 13.48
CA LYS A 33 49.54 48.67 12.33
C LYS A 33 49.49 47.31 11.66
N ILE A 34 50.64 46.68 11.50
CA ILE A 34 50.76 45.30 10.94
C ILE A 34 50.00 44.31 11.85
N HIS A 35 50.25 44.34 13.15
CA HIS A 35 49.61 43.44 14.11
C HIS A 35 48.09 43.61 14.08
N LYS A 36 47.62 44.85 14.10
CA LYS A 36 46.19 45.14 14.05
C LYS A 36 45.54 44.69 12.73
N GLU A 37 46.22 44.79 11.60
CA GLU A 37 45.71 44.35 10.30
C GLU A 37 45.72 42.81 10.16
N TYR A 38 46.74 42.11 10.65
CA TYR A 38 46.79 40.65 10.66
C TYR A 38 45.77 40.04 11.64
N ASP A 39 45.67 40.57 12.86
CA ASP A 39 44.72 40.08 13.87
C ASP A 39 43.29 40.29 13.43
N THR A 40 42.98 41.43 12.82
CA THR A 40 41.62 41.69 12.31
C THR A 40 41.25 40.78 11.13
N LYS A 41 42.21 40.43 10.27
CA LYS A 41 42.03 39.57 9.12
C LYS A 41 41.80 38.12 9.57
N GLU A 42 42.59 37.64 10.56
CA GLU A 42 42.44 36.32 11.14
C GLU A 42 41.09 36.15 11.84
N ILE A 43 40.66 37.13 12.64
CA ILE A 43 39.35 37.14 13.31
C ILE A 43 38.20 37.18 12.29
N LEU A 44 38.32 37.87 11.17
CA LEU A 44 37.34 37.86 10.10
C LEU A 44 37.18 36.52 9.43
N LEU A 45 38.31 35.85 9.12
CA LEU A 45 38.34 34.51 8.56
C LEU A 45 37.73 33.47 9.51
N GLU A 46 38.01 33.58 10.80
CA GLU A 46 37.44 32.71 11.82
C GLU A 46 35.92 32.93 11.94
N LYS A 47 35.49 34.18 11.94
CA LYS A 47 34.05 34.52 11.93
C LYS A 47 33.34 33.94 10.71
N GLU A 48 33.92 34.02 9.52
CA GLU A 48 33.31 33.45 8.29
C GLU A 48 33.24 31.92 8.39
N LYS A 49 34.27 31.24 8.91
CA LYS A 49 34.25 29.79 9.14
C LYS A 49 33.14 29.39 10.12
N ILE A 50 33.02 30.09 11.23
CA ILE A 50 31.95 29.82 12.22
C ILE A 50 30.56 30.06 11.62
N GLN A 51 30.38 31.13 10.84
CA GLN A 51 29.12 31.41 10.17
C GLN A 51 28.76 30.30 9.16
N GLN A 52 29.72 29.82 8.37
CA GLN A 52 29.48 28.72 7.44
C GLN A 52 29.15 27.41 8.15
N GLN A 53 29.76 27.14 9.29
CA GLN A 53 29.45 25.96 10.11
C GLN A 53 28.03 26.06 10.67
N LEU A 54 27.63 27.19 11.23
CA LEU A 54 26.27 27.42 11.75
C LEU A 54 25.18 27.28 10.68
N VAL A 55 25.43 27.80 9.47
CA VAL A 55 24.49 27.66 8.34
C VAL A 55 24.37 26.17 7.95
N ARG A 56 25.47 25.43 7.93
CA ARG A 56 25.50 24.01 7.59
C ARG A 56 24.75 23.18 8.62
N GLU A 57 24.98 23.41 9.92
CA GLU A 57 24.26 22.71 11.00
C GLU A 57 22.74 22.96 10.92
N LYS A 58 22.32 24.21 10.77
CA LYS A 58 20.90 24.54 10.60
C LYS A 58 20.28 23.85 9.37
N TYR A 59 21.03 23.72 8.29
CA TYR A 59 20.56 23.02 7.09
C TYR A 59 20.34 21.53 7.35
N TYR A 60 21.25 20.87 8.07
CA TYR A 60 21.10 19.48 8.46
C TYR A 60 19.92 19.27 9.41
N ASP A 61 19.71 20.15 10.37
CA ASP A 61 18.57 20.09 11.28
C ASP A 61 17.23 20.20 10.54
N VAL A 62 17.14 21.13 9.59
CA VAL A 62 15.92 21.28 8.75
C VAL A 62 15.67 20.06 7.91
N ILE A 63 16.71 19.47 7.30
CA ILE A 63 16.58 18.21 6.54
C ILE A 63 16.11 17.08 7.45
N LEU A 64 16.71 16.92 8.61
CA LEU A 64 16.37 15.86 9.55
C LEU A 64 14.92 15.99 10.02
N ILE A 65 14.48 17.19 10.38
CA ILE A 65 13.07 17.45 10.73
C ILE A 65 12.14 17.13 9.56
N SER A 66 12.49 17.53 8.34
CA SER A 66 11.67 17.24 7.16
C SER A 66 11.52 15.74 6.90
N VAL A 67 12.59 14.96 7.05
CA VAL A 67 12.57 13.49 6.91
C VAL A 67 11.66 12.87 7.98
N VAL A 68 11.79 13.32 9.24
CA VAL A 68 10.93 12.83 10.34
C VAL A 68 9.46 13.11 10.05
N VAL A 69 9.12 14.31 9.57
CA VAL A 69 7.72 14.67 9.22
C VAL A 69 7.19 13.79 8.09
N VAL A 70 7.99 13.51 7.06
CA VAL A 70 7.59 12.62 5.96
C VAL A 70 7.35 11.19 6.46
N LEU A 71 8.24 10.65 7.29
CA LEU A 71 8.06 9.32 7.87
C LEU A 71 6.82 9.25 8.76
N PHE A 72 6.57 10.26 9.55
CA PHE A 72 5.39 10.33 10.42
C PHE A 72 4.09 10.38 9.61
N SER A 73 4.07 11.18 8.54
CA SER A 73 2.92 11.24 7.62
C SER A 73 2.66 9.91 6.91
N ALA A 74 3.72 9.18 6.51
CA ALA A 74 3.60 7.85 5.91
C ALA A 74 3.01 6.81 6.89
N VAL A 75 3.42 6.85 8.17
CA VAL A 75 2.85 5.98 9.21
C VAL A 75 1.37 6.30 9.46
N ILE A 76 1.01 7.58 9.56
CA ILE A 76 -0.39 8.00 9.72
C ILE A 76 -1.23 7.55 8.52
N TYR A 77 -0.74 7.75 7.30
CA TYR A 77 -1.44 7.30 6.10
C TYR A 77 -1.61 5.77 6.06
N GLY A 78 -0.57 5.02 6.42
CA GLY A 78 -0.62 3.55 6.50
C GLY A 78 -1.64 3.06 7.54
N THR A 79 -1.67 3.65 8.73
CA THR A 79 -2.63 3.29 9.79
C THR A 79 -4.06 3.67 9.40
N TYR A 80 -4.27 4.83 8.81
CA TYR A 80 -5.58 5.26 8.30
C TYR A 80 -6.11 4.30 7.24
N ASN A 81 -5.31 3.97 6.23
CA ASN A 81 -5.69 3.06 5.16
C ASN A 81 -5.95 1.63 5.67
N HIS A 82 -5.18 1.17 6.66
CA HIS A 82 -5.41 -0.12 7.31
C HIS A 82 -6.76 -0.16 8.06
N PHE A 83 -7.11 0.92 8.74
CA PHE A 83 -8.37 1.02 9.49
C PHE A 83 -9.59 1.05 8.56
N GLU A 84 -9.50 1.83 7.48
CA GLU A 84 -10.53 1.88 6.43
C GLU A 84 -10.77 0.50 5.78
N THR A 85 -9.69 -0.22 5.46
CA THR A 85 -9.78 -1.55 4.86
C THR A 85 -10.45 -2.56 5.80
N LYS A 86 -10.13 -2.52 7.09
CA LYS A 86 -10.80 -3.36 8.11
C LYS A 86 -12.30 -3.07 8.19
N LYS A 87 -12.69 -1.80 8.21
CA LYS A 87 -14.10 -1.37 8.27
C LYS A 87 -14.87 -1.85 7.05
N ARG A 88 -14.31 -1.67 5.85
CA ARG A 88 -14.92 -2.13 4.59
C ARG A 88 -15.07 -3.65 4.54
N ASN A 89 -14.08 -4.39 4.99
CA ASN A 89 -14.12 -5.85 5.02
C ASN A 89 -15.18 -6.36 6.01
N LYS A 90 -15.36 -5.70 7.16
CA LYS A 90 -16.40 -6.05 8.12
C LYS A 90 -17.80 -5.84 7.53
N ILE A 91 -18.06 -4.72 6.87
CA ILE A 91 -19.34 -4.46 6.21
C ILE A 91 -19.64 -5.52 5.15
N LYS A 92 -18.65 -5.92 4.34
CA LYS A 92 -18.82 -6.98 3.35
C LYS A 92 -19.13 -8.33 3.99
N PHE A 93 -18.46 -8.65 5.10
CA PHE A 93 -18.70 -9.86 5.87
C PHE A 93 -20.16 -9.89 6.39
N ASP A 94 -20.62 -8.82 7.04
CA ASP A 94 -21.98 -8.70 7.58
C ASP A 94 -23.04 -8.81 6.47
N LEU A 95 -22.77 -8.25 5.28
CA LEU A 95 -23.65 -8.37 4.12
C LEU A 95 -23.73 -9.81 3.59
N LEU A 96 -22.64 -10.57 3.62
CA LEU A 96 -22.63 -11.98 3.21
C LEU A 96 -23.49 -12.84 4.15
N LEU A 97 -23.39 -12.61 5.46
CA LEU A 97 -24.21 -13.33 6.44
C LEU A 97 -25.71 -13.07 6.21
N LYS A 98 -26.11 -11.81 6.09
CA LYS A 98 -27.51 -11.41 5.86
C LYS A 98 -28.07 -11.92 4.53
N LYS A 99 -27.26 -11.94 3.46
CA LYS A 99 -27.70 -12.40 2.14
C LYS A 99 -28.08 -13.87 2.14
N ASN A 100 -27.36 -14.71 2.87
CA ASN A 100 -27.67 -16.14 2.98
C ASN A 100 -28.99 -16.40 3.72
N GLU A 101 -29.33 -15.60 4.72
CA GLU A 101 -30.62 -15.69 5.40
C GLU A 101 -31.79 -15.32 4.49
N GLN A 102 -31.62 -14.34 3.58
CA GLN A 102 -32.66 -13.88 2.65
C GLN A 102 -32.79 -14.72 1.38
N SER A 103 -31.71 -15.37 0.92
CA SER A 103 -31.74 -16.16 -0.33
C SER A 103 -32.55 -17.45 -0.22
N SER A 104 -32.87 -17.90 0.98
CA SER A 104 -33.82 -19.00 1.21
C SER A 104 -35.31 -18.61 0.93
N LEU A 105 -35.60 -17.31 0.87
CA LEU A 105 -36.99 -16.80 0.70
C LEU A 105 -37.28 -16.23 -0.69
N GLN A 106 -36.30 -16.03 -1.56
CA GLN A 106 -36.47 -15.27 -2.82
C GLN A 106 -36.16 -16.08 -4.09
N LYS A 107 -36.60 -17.34 -4.18
CA LYS A 107 -36.45 -18.17 -5.39
C LYS A 107 -37.69 -18.18 -6.28
N GLN A 108 -38.44 -17.08 -6.42
CA GLN A 108 -39.55 -17.00 -7.36
C GLN A 108 -39.68 -15.59 -7.96
N ALA A 109 -38.92 -15.34 -9.00
CA ALA A 109 -39.29 -14.34 -10.01
C ALA A 109 -39.04 -14.97 -11.39
N THR A 110 -40.04 -15.52 -11.97
CA THR A 110 -40.08 -15.95 -13.38
C THR A 110 -40.23 -14.70 -14.24
N ASP A 111 -39.08 -14.06 -14.56
CA ASP A 111 -39.03 -13.09 -15.64
C ASP A 111 -39.22 -13.82 -16.97
N LYS A 112 -40.16 -13.31 -17.82
CA LYS A 112 -40.36 -13.78 -19.18
C LYS A 112 -39.08 -13.61 -19.98
N PHE A 113 -38.42 -14.73 -20.22
CA PHE A 113 -37.18 -14.80 -20.99
C PHE A 113 -37.49 -14.78 -22.49
N GLU A 114 -37.28 -13.66 -23.17
CA GLU A 114 -37.28 -13.60 -24.63
C GLU A 114 -35.84 -13.65 -25.16
N ILE A 115 -35.38 -14.85 -25.49
CA ILE A 115 -34.16 -15.05 -26.26
C ILE A 115 -34.59 -15.27 -27.71
N THR A 116 -34.45 -14.27 -28.54
CA THR A 116 -34.99 -14.23 -29.93
C THR A 116 -34.46 -15.34 -30.87
N ASP A 117 -33.31 -15.99 -30.54
CA ASP A 117 -32.68 -16.99 -31.42
C ASP A 117 -32.83 -18.43 -30.92
N ILE A 118 -33.58 -18.70 -29.86
CA ILE A 118 -33.74 -20.05 -29.28
C ILE A 118 -35.24 -20.24 -28.99
N SER A 119 -35.80 -21.40 -29.36
CA SER A 119 -37.19 -21.68 -29.04
C SER A 119 -37.44 -21.61 -27.52
N GLN A 120 -38.57 -21.06 -27.12
CA GLN A 120 -38.93 -20.96 -25.71
C GLN A 120 -38.94 -22.30 -24.99
N GLU A 121 -39.33 -23.35 -25.69
CA GLU A 121 -39.32 -24.71 -25.17
C GLU A 121 -37.91 -25.18 -24.81
N THR A 122 -36.93 -24.96 -25.71
CA THR A 122 -35.52 -25.28 -25.44
C THR A 122 -34.95 -24.48 -24.26
N VAL A 123 -35.28 -23.19 -24.16
CA VAL A 123 -34.89 -22.35 -23.04
C VAL A 123 -35.43 -22.90 -21.72
N GLN A 124 -36.69 -23.26 -21.67
CA GLN A 124 -37.36 -23.81 -20.48
C GLN A 124 -36.72 -25.17 -20.07
N GLN A 125 -36.43 -26.03 -21.04
CA GLN A 125 -35.73 -27.30 -20.78
C GLN A 125 -34.34 -27.07 -20.17
N ILE A 126 -33.56 -26.15 -20.73
CA ILE A 126 -32.23 -25.83 -20.20
C ILE A 126 -32.34 -25.27 -18.77
N ILE A 127 -33.28 -24.37 -18.50
CA ILE A 127 -33.53 -23.80 -17.17
C ILE A 127 -33.84 -24.92 -16.17
N LYS A 128 -34.78 -25.81 -16.51
CA LYS A 128 -35.13 -26.96 -15.65
C LYS A 128 -33.96 -27.88 -15.35
N HIS A 129 -33.08 -28.12 -16.33
CA HIS A 129 -31.87 -28.90 -16.12
C HIS A 129 -30.85 -28.16 -15.22
N LEU A 130 -30.71 -26.83 -15.37
CA LEU A 130 -29.84 -26.01 -14.50
C LEU A 130 -30.36 -26.03 -13.05
N GLU A 131 -31.67 -25.88 -12.83
CA GLU A 131 -32.26 -25.92 -11.49
C GLU A 131 -32.03 -27.28 -10.81
N LYS A 132 -32.19 -28.38 -11.56
CA LYS A 132 -31.86 -29.72 -11.07
C LYS A 132 -30.37 -29.85 -10.76
N PHE A 133 -29.49 -29.32 -11.62
CA PHE A 133 -28.05 -29.34 -11.44
C PHE A 133 -27.60 -28.55 -10.19
N GLU A 134 -28.20 -27.39 -9.93
CA GLU A 134 -27.98 -26.56 -8.74
C GLU A 134 -28.48 -27.28 -7.48
N ARG A 135 -29.70 -27.76 -7.47
CA ARG A 135 -30.35 -28.43 -6.35
C ARG A 135 -29.58 -29.71 -5.93
N ASP A 136 -29.14 -30.50 -6.91
CA ASP A 136 -28.40 -31.75 -6.70
C ASP A 136 -26.92 -31.49 -6.39
N LYS A 137 -26.49 -30.22 -6.25
CA LYS A 137 -25.11 -29.75 -5.99
C LYS A 137 -24.05 -30.37 -6.94
N LYS A 138 -24.45 -30.69 -8.18
CA LYS A 138 -23.58 -31.32 -9.19
C LYS A 138 -22.46 -30.39 -9.67
N PHE A 139 -22.52 -29.10 -9.37
CA PHE A 139 -21.45 -28.13 -9.62
C PHE A 139 -20.21 -28.38 -8.79
N LEU A 140 -20.27 -29.14 -7.69
CA LEU A 140 -19.12 -29.50 -6.86
C LEU A 140 -18.18 -30.52 -7.55
N HIS A 141 -18.72 -31.28 -8.53
CA HIS A 141 -17.88 -32.23 -9.27
C HIS A 141 -16.85 -31.51 -10.16
N LYS A 142 -15.61 -32.03 -10.16
CA LYS A 142 -14.53 -31.47 -10.99
C LYS A 142 -14.83 -31.49 -12.49
N GLU A 143 -15.72 -32.39 -12.90
CA GLU A 143 -16.17 -32.60 -14.27
C GLU A 143 -17.33 -31.65 -14.69
N ALA A 144 -17.74 -30.72 -13.85
CA ALA A 144 -18.78 -29.74 -14.17
C ALA A 144 -18.25 -28.68 -15.17
N THR A 145 -17.97 -29.11 -16.40
CA THR A 145 -17.52 -28.26 -17.50
C THR A 145 -18.68 -27.91 -18.44
N LEU A 146 -18.52 -26.85 -19.23
CA LEU A 146 -19.52 -26.49 -20.23
C LEU A 146 -19.80 -27.65 -21.19
N THR A 147 -18.76 -28.32 -21.67
CA THR A 147 -18.86 -29.46 -22.57
C THR A 147 -19.64 -30.63 -21.96
N THR A 148 -19.34 -30.98 -20.71
CA THR A 148 -20.04 -32.07 -20.03
C THR A 148 -21.51 -31.77 -19.81
N LEU A 149 -21.82 -30.51 -19.47
CA LEU A 149 -23.21 -30.09 -19.26
C LEU A 149 -24.00 -30.02 -20.57
N THR A 150 -23.38 -29.63 -21.70
CA THR A 150 -24.08 -29.62 -22.98
C THR A 150 -24.52 -31.03 -23.40
N VAL A 151 -23.66 -32.02 -23.21
CA VAL A 151 -24.02 -33.40 -23.47
C VAL A 151 -25.15 -33.87 -22.54
N ARG A 152 -25.01 -33.61 -21.24
CA ARG A 152 -26.00 -34.01 -20.22
C ARG A 152 -27.37 -33.36 -20.40
N PHE A 153 -27.44 -32.11 -20.89
CA PHE A 153 -28.69 -31.37 -21.10
C PHE A 153 -29.22 -31.51 -22.51
N ASN A 154 -28.58 -32.32 -23.34
CA ASN A 154 -28.93 -32.48 -24.76
C ASN A 154 -29.07 -31.15 -25.50
N THR A 155 -28.05 -30.28 -25.39
CA THR A 155 -28.03 -28.96 -25.97
C THR A 155 -26.62 -28.63 -26.53
N ASN A 156 -26.45 -27.45 -27.07
CA ASN A 156 -25.14 -26.99 -27.53
C ASN A 156 -24.54 -25.91 -26.60
N SER A 157 -23.22 -25.69 -26.71
CA SER A 157 -22.49 -24.75 -25.87
C SER A 157 -22.98 -23.29 -26.03
N LYS A 158 -23.43 -22.91 -27.22
CA LYS A 158 -23.93 -21.56 -27.54
C LYS A 158 -25.26 -21.30 -26.78
N TYR A 159 -26.20 -22.25 -26.82
CA TYR A 159 -27.48 -22.12 -26.14
C TYR A 159 -27.33 -22.15 -24.64
N LEU A 160 -26.59 -23.11 -24.11
CA LEU A 160 -26.33 -23.18 -22.68
C LEU A 160 -25.65 -21.93 -22.13
N SER A 161 -24.60 -21.43 -22.80
CA SER A 161 -23.92 -20.20 -22.39
C SER A 161 -24.84 -18.98 -22.44
N LYS A 162 -25.71 -18.89 -23.47
CA LYS A 162 -26.65 -17.77 -23.64
C LYS A 162 -27.70 -17.78 -22.54
N VAL A 163 -28.28 -18.93 -22.22
CA VAL A 163 -29.28 -19.09 -21.14
C VAL A 163 -28.64 -18.76 -19.78
N ILE A 164 -27.44 -19.26 -19.48
CA ILE A 164 -26.74 -18.95 -18.25
C ILE A 164 -26.46 -17.45 -18.14
N TYR A 165 -25.94 -16.83 -19.21
CA TYR A 165 -25.65 -15.40 -19.20
C TYR A 165 -26.92 -14.55 -18.97
N HIS A 166 -28.02 -14.88 -19.64
CA HIS A 166 -29.28 -14.18 -19.43
C HIS A 166 -29.81 -14.33 -18.00
N ARG A 167 -29.71 -15.54 -17.41
CA ARG A 167 -30.21 -15.82 -16.06
C ARG A 167 -29.35 -15.22 -14.95
N SER A 168 -28.02 -15.25 -15.12
CA SER A 168 -27.08 -14.90 -14.06
C SER A 168 -26.28 -13.61 -14.32
N GLY A 169 -26.32 -13.07 -15.54
CA GLY A 169 -25.44 -11.97 -15.98
C GLY A 169 -23.97 -12.38 -16.10
N LYS A 170 -23.65 -13.69 -16.01
CA LYS A 170 -22.28 -14.18 -15.90
C LYS A 170 -21.96 -15.22 -16.96
N ARG A 171 -20.63 -15.34 -17.26
CA ARG A 171 -20.13 -16.44 -18.07
C ARG A 171 -20.19 -17.75 -17.28
N PHE A 172 -20.23 -18.89 -17.99
CA PHE A 172 -20.34 -20.21 -17.38
C PHE A 172 -19.32 -20.46 -16.24
N ALA A 173 -18.05 -20.12 -16.44
CA ALA A 173 -17.02 -20.32 -15.44
C ALA A 173 -17.28 -19.53 -14.14
N ASP A 174 -17.70 -18.27 -14.28
CA ASP A 174 -18.01 -17.40 -13.14
C ASP A 174 -19.28 -17.86 -12.43
N TYR A 175 -20.30 -18.29 -13.20
CA TYR A 175 -21.53 -18.86 -12.67
C TYR A 175 -21.25 -20.11 -11.81
N ILE A 176 -20.43 -21.06 -12.29
CA ILE A 176 -20.06 -22.27 -11.54
C ILE A 176 -19.24 -21.91 -10.30
N ASN A 177 -18.27 -21.00 -10.44
CA ASN A 177 -17.47 -20.55 -9.31
C ASN A 177 -18.35 -19.91 -8.23
N ASP A 178 -19.33 -19.10 -8.62
CA ASP A 178 -20.27 -18.47 -7.70
C ASP A 178 -21.09 -19.49 -6.91
N LEU A 179 -21.62 -20.53 -7.58
CA LEU A 179 -22.34 -21.59 -6.92
C LEU A 179 -21.47 -22.35 -5.90
N LYS A 180 -20.22 -22.61 -6.25
CA LYS A 180 -19.25 -23.26 -5.36
C LYS A 180 -18.94 -22.41 -4.13
N ILE A 181 -18.77 -21.10 -4.30
CA ILE A 181 -18.51 -20.19 -3.20
C ILE A 181 -19.75 -20.02 -2.32
N ASP A 182 -20.95 -19.87 -2.89
CA ASP A 182 -22.19 -19.77 -2.12
C ASP A 182 -22.39 -21.03 -1.26
N TYR A 183 -22.18 -22.21 -1.83
CA TYR A 183 -22.19 -23.49 -1.07
C TYR A 183 -21.19 -23.49 0.08
N LEU A 184 -19.95 -23.07 -0.18
CA LEU A 184 -18.91 -23.08 0.85
C LEU A 184 -19.21 -22.08 1.97
N VAL A 185 -19.71 -20.89 1.65
CA VAL A 185 -20.12 -19.90 2.64
C VAL A 185 -21.24 -20.46 3.54
N GLU A 186 -22.25 -21.12 2.96
CA GLU A 186 -23.32 -21.77 3.70
C GLU A 186 -22.77 -22.91 4.60
N LEU A 187 -21.87 -23.75 4.06
CA LEU A 187 -21.23 -24.82 4.81
C LEU A 187 -20.45 -24.30 6.02
N LEU A 188 -19.66 -23.23 5.84
CA LEU A 188 -18.86 -22.63 6.90
C LEU A 188 -19.72 -21.93 7.96
N GLN A 189 -20.86 -21.37 7.60
CA GLN A 189 -21.83 -20.81 8.55
C GLN A 189 -22.45 -21.90 9.44
N ASN A 190 -22.80 -23.04 8.83
CA ASN A 190 -23.55 -24.10 9.51
C ASN A 190 -22.66 -25.15 10.20
N SER A 191 -21.35 -25.19 9.92
CA SER A 191 -20.45 -26.23 10.44
C SER A 191 -19.17 -25.67 11.04
N SER A 192 -19.08 -25.74 12.38
CA SER A 192 -17.86 -25.35 13.12
C SER A 192 -16.64 -26.23 12.78
N MET A 193 -16.85 -27.48 12.39
CA MET A 193 -15.79 -28.39 12.02
C MET A 193 -15.06 -27.91 10.75
N HIS A 194 -15.79 -27.50 9.71
CA HIS A 194 -15.21 -27.04 8.46
C HIS A 194 -14.45 -25.71 8.59
N ARG A 195 -14.75 -24.88 9.60
CA ARG A 195 -13.99 -23.64 9.89
C ARG A 195 -12.55 -23.90 10.32
N ASN A 196 -12.22 -25.15 10.70
CA ASN A 196 -10.86 -25.55 11.09
C ASN A 196 -10.08 -26.24 9.98
N TYR A 197 -10.71 -26.43 8.82
CA TYR A 197 -10.04 -27.00 7.66
C TYR A 197 -8.99 -26.05 7.09
N SER A 198 -7.96 -26.63 6.46
CA SER A 198 -7.00 -25.85 5.69
C SER A 198 -7.68 -25.20 4.47
N ILE A 199 -7.11 -24.09 3.97
CA ILE A 199 -7.63 -23.45 2.75
C ILE A 199 -7.61 -24.42 1.57
N GLY A 200 -6.62 -25.32 1.50
CA GLY A 200 -6.54 -26.38 0.49
C GLY A 200 -7.69 -27.38 0.60
N SER A 201 -7.98 -27.86 1.81
CA SER A 201 -9.10 -28.79 2.05
C SER A 201 -10.46 -28.13 1.74
N LEU A 202 -10.62 -26.84 2.05
CA LEU A 202 -11.83 -26.10 1.68
C LEU A 202 -11.99 -25.92 0.17
N ALA A 203 -10.86 -25.75 -0.55
CA ALA A 203 -10.89 -25.70 -2.00
C ALA A 203 -11.35 -27.04 -2.61
N GLU A 204 -10.89 -28.16 -2.07
CA GLU A 204 -11.29 -29.51 -2.49
C GLU A 204 -12.76 -29.77 -2.18
N GLU A 205 -13.23 -29.43 -0.99
CA GLU A 205 -14.62 -29.55 -0.55
C GLU A 205 -15.58 -28.78 -1.46
N ALA A 206 -15.18 -27.56 -1.87
CA ALA A 206 -15.92 -26.76 -2.82
C ALA A 206 -15.74 -27.20 -4.29
N GLY A 207 -15.00 -28.28 -4.55
CA GLY A 207 -14.81 -28.84 -5.88
C GLY A 207 -13.89 -28.00 -6.79
N PHE A 208 -12.97 -27.18 -6.24
CA PHE A 208 -11.96 -26.50 -7.03
C PHE A 208 -10.77 -27.40 -7.33
N THR A 209 -10.16 -27.16 -8.49
CA THR A 209 -8.98 -27.95 -8.93
C THR A 209 -7.67 -27.46 -8.32
N SER A 210 -7.64 -26.28 -7.73
CA SER A 210 -6.46 -25.73 -7.05
C SER A 210 -6.83 -24.62 -6.07
N THR A 211 -6.03 -24.49 -5.01
CA THR A 211 -6.17 -23.45 -3.99
C THR A 211 -6.13 -22.02 -4.56
N PRO A 212 -5.23 -21.66 -5.51
CA PRO A 212 -5.23 -20.32 -6.09
C PRO A 212 -6.54 -19.98 -6.85
N ARG A 213 -7.11 -20.94 -7.59
CA ARG A 213 -8.40 -20.72 -8.26
C ARG A 213 -9.52 -20.48 -7.26
N PHE A 214 -9.54 -21.25 -6.19
CA PHE A 214 -10.48 -21.08 -5.10
C PHE A 214 -10.37 -19.69 -4.45
N THR A 215 -9.18 -19.31 -3.99
CA THR A 215 -8.98 -18.03 -3.29
C THR A 215 -9.30 -16.83 -4.17
N ASN A 216 -8.99 -16.89 -5.46
CA ASN A 216 -9.34 -15.84 -6.42
C ASN A 216 -10.87 -15.77 -6.65
N ALA A 217 -11.54 -16.91 -6.82
CA ALA A 217 -12.99 -16.97 -6.98
C ALA A 217 -13.70 -16.46 -5.72
N PHE A 218 -13.23 -16.88 -4.54
CA PHE A 218 -13.76 -16.40 -3.27
C PHE A 218 -13.64 -14.89 -3.13
N HIS A 219 -12.45 -14.35 -3.38
CA HIS A 219 -12.21 -12.90 -3.31
C HIS A 219 -13.02 -12.14 -4.37
N SER A 220 -13.12 -12.64 -5.59
CA SER A 220 -13.91 -12.02 -6.65
C SER A 220 -15.40 -11.94 -6.29
N LYS A 221 -15.95 -12.99 -5.69
CA LYS A 221 -17.37 -13.07 -5.30
C LYS A 221 -17.69 -12.25 -4.05
N THR A 222 -16.83 -12.34 -3.02
CA THR A 222 -17.11 -11.80 -1.68
C THR A 222 -16.46 -10.45 -1.42
N GLY A 223 -15.38 -10.15 -2.17
CA GLY A 223 -14.53 -8.97 -2.00
C GLY A 223 -13.66 -9.00 -0.74
N ILE A 224 -13.56 -10.17 -0.03
CA ILE A 224 -12.70 -10.39 1.13
C ILE A 224 -11.92 -11.70 0.97
N SER A 225 -10.82 -11.86 1.72
CA SER A 225 -10.05 -13.11 1.66
C SER A 225 -10.72 -14.23 2.47
N VAL A 226 -10.45 -15.48 2.08
CA VAL A 226 -10.90 -16.67 2.82
C VAL A 226 -10.43 -16.65 4.28
N SER A 227 -9.16 -16.30 4.50
CA SER A 227 -8.58 -16.23 5.85
C SER A 227 -9.27 -15.18 6.74
N TYR A 228 -9.63 -14.02 6.16
CA TYR A 228 -10.37 -12.99 6.88
C TYR A 228 -11.77 -13.49 7.23
N PHE A 229 -12.48 -14.11 6.27
CA PHE A 229 -13.81 -14.66 6.47
C PHE A 229 -13.85 -15.71 7.60
N LEU A 230 -12.92 -16.67 7.57
CA LEU A 230 -12.78 -17.69 8.62
C LEU A 230 -12.48 -17.10 10.00
N LYS A 231 -11.61 -16.07 10.04
CA LYS A 231 -11.27 -15.39 11.30
C LYS A 231 -12.48 -14.69 11.92
N GLU A 232 -13.29 -14.02 11.12
CA GLU A 232 -14.48 -13.32 11.63
C GLU A 232 -15.57 -14.32 12.07
N LEU A 233 -15.80 -15.41 11.30
CA LEU A 233 -16.73 -16.48 11.71
C LEU A 233 -16.35 -17.15 13.03
N LYS A 234 -15.05 -17.30 13.31
CA LYS A 234 -14.58 -17.87 14.60
C LYS A 234 -14.82 -16.92 15.77
N LYS A 235 -14.73 -15.61 15.55
CA LYS A 235 -14.98 -14.60 16.59
C LYS A 235 -16.47 -14.46 16.94
N GLU A 236 -17.34 -14.60 15.95
CA GLU A 236 -18.80 -14.43 16.16
C GLU A 236 -19.40 -15.58 16.97
N ASN A 237 -18.73 -16.73 17.01
CA ASN A 237 -19.19 -17.94 17.69
C ASN A 237 -18.38 -18.28 18.95
N SER A 238 -17.51 -17.36 19.41
CA SER A 238 -16.78 -17.42 20.68
C SER A 238 -17.43 -16.54 21.72
#